data_c0516b4c88ce27807e32ce516518f773
#
_entry.id   c0516b4c88ce27807e32ce516518f773
#
_cell.length_a   1.000
_cell.length_b   1.000
_cell.length_c   1.000
_cell.angle_alpha   90.00
_cell.angle_beta   90.00
_cell.angle_gamma   90.00
#
_symmetry.space_group_name_H-M   'P 1'
#
loop_
_entity.id
_entity.type
_entity.pdbx_description
1 polymer ?
#
loop_
_entity_poly.entity_id
_entity_poly.type
_entity_poly.pdbx_seq_one_letter_code
_entity_poly.pdbx_strand_id
1 'polypeptide(L)'
;MTLLLGSSTKRNEARSSQVSGYASAEHYYKSSFYDVSLIKTPVNTSSYTKTTMQSYFGRVNYSYKSKYLLAASLRADGSSVLAKGHKWGYFPSVAVAWRVSDENFMESTRDWLDNLKLRASWGSTGNAGISAYQTLPMVNADNQIYYEFGSGVTTGRIPTTLGNENLTWETTTSYNFGVDFGFWG
;
A
#
# COMPACT_ATOMS: atom_id res chain seq x y z
N MET A 1 22.09 16.47 16.33
CA MET A 1 21.56 15.11 16.08
C MET A 1 20.10 15.07 16.48
N THR A 2 19.23 14.51 15.66
CA THR A 2 17.81 14.32 15.94
C THR A 2 17.44 12.88 15.71
N LEU A 3 16.72 12.27 16.68
CA LEU A 3 16.17 10.93 16.59
C LEU A 3 14.65 11.02 16.57
N LEU A 4 14.01 10.31 15.64
CA LEU A 4 12.57 10.14 15.56
C LEU A 4 12.25 8.65 15.57
N LEU A 5 11.32 8.25 16.43
CA LEU A 5 10.74 6.91 16.45
C LEU A 5 9.23 7.03 16.38
N GLY A 6 8.58 6.13 15.66
CA GLY A 6 7.13 6.15 15.55
C GLY A 6 6.55 4.82 15.16
N SER A 7 5.24 4.70 15.38
CA SER A 7 4.44 3.57 14.93
C SER A 7 3.11 4.07 14.36
N SER A 8 2.54 3.33 13.46
CA SER A 8 1.19 3.59 12.94
C SER A 8 0.45 2.29 12.69
N THR A 9 -0.86 2.34 12.89
CA THR A 9 -1.77 1.24 12.57
C THR A 9 -2.89 1.79 11.69
N LYS A 10 -3.10 1.14 10.54
CA LYS A 10 -4.21 1.44 9.64
C LYS A 10 -5.10 0.21 9.53
N ARG A 11 -6.40 0.40 9.76
CA ARG A 11 -7.43 -0.62 9.59
C ARG A 11 -8.47 -0.10 8.63
N ASN A 12 -8.71 -0.83 7.56
CA ASN A 12 -9.76 -0.55 6.61
C ASN A 12 -10.80 -1.65 6.70
N GLU A 13 -12.06 -1.27 6.80
CA GLU A 13 -13.21 -2.17 6.75
C GLU A 13 -14.17 -1.65 5.68
N ALA A 14 -14.53 -2.52 4.76
CA ALA A 14 -15.55 -2.26 3.77
C ALA A 14 -16.67 -3.29 3.94
N ARG A 15 -17.89 -2.79 3.97
CA ARG A 15 -19.12 -3.60 3.99
C ARG A 15 -20.00 -3.15 2.85
N SER A 16 -20.48 -4.09 2.09
CA SER A 16 -21.44 -3.85 1.03
C SER A 16 -22.63 -4.76 1.20
N SER A 17 -23.82 -4.22 1.00
CA SER A 17 -25.06 -4.98 0.92
C SER A 17 -25.81 -4.53 -0.31
N GLN A 18 -26.19 -5.48 -1.14
CA GLN A 18 -26.91 -5.23 -2.38
C GLN A 18 -28.14 -6.13 -2.45
N VAL A 19 -29.25 -5.53 -2.79
CA VAL A 19 -30.47 -6.24 -3.15
C VAL A 19 -30.72 -6.01 -4.62
N SER A 20 -30.88 -7.07 -5.39
CA SER A 20 -31.19 -7.01 -6.81
C SER A 20 -32.37 -7.93 -7.14
N GLY A 21 -33.07 -7.63 -8.21
CA GLY A 21 -34.19 -8.42 -8.68
C GLY A 21 -34.94 -7.69 -9.79
N TYR A 22 -36.08 -8.22 -10.16
CA TYR A 22 -36.94 -7.65 -11.19
C TYR A 22 -38.01 -6.79 -10.57
N ALA A 23 -38.17 -5.56 -11.03
CA ALA A 23 -39.33 -4.74 -10.66
C ALA A 23 -40.57 -5.16 -11.47
N SER A 24 -41.79 -5.02 -10.89
CA SER A 24 -43.01 -5.16 -11.65
C SER A 24 -43.11 -4.02 -12.69
N ALA A 25 -43.56 -4.32 -13.91
CA ALA A 25 -43.70 -3.33 -14.97
C ALA A 25 -44.61 -2.15 -14.60
N GLU A 26 -45.61 -2.38 -13.75
CA GLU A 26 -46.52 -1.34 -13.28
C GLU A 26 -45.92 -0.34 -12.32
N HIS A 27 -44.80 -0.69 -11.69
CA HIS A 27 -44.15 0.12 -10.64
C HIS A 27 -42.83 0.75 -11.10
N TYR A 28 -42.37 0.42 -12.29
CA TYR A 28 -41.05 0.89 -12.80
C TYR A 28 -40.96 2.42 -12.87
N TYR A 29 -42.03 3.13 -13.14
CA TYR A 29 -42.07 4.59 -13.25
C TYR A 29 -42.65 5.32 -12.02
N LYS A 30 -43.21 4.61 -11.03
CA LYS A 30 -43.95 5.21 -9.93
C LYS A 30 -43.32 4.99 -8.56
N SER A 31 -42.36 4.08 -8.44
CA SER A 31 -41.76 3.76 -7.17
C SER A 31 -40.43 4.44 -6.97
N SER A 32 -40.17 4.84 -5.74
CA SER A 32 -38.84 5.23 -5.29
C SER A 32 -37.85 4.10 -5.55
N PHE A 33 -36.73 4.38 -6.12
CA PHE A 33 -35.62 3.42 -6.36
C PHE A 33 -35.16 2.69 -5.08
N TYR A 34 -35.61 3.12 -3.93
CA TYR A 34 -35.20 2.62 -2.63
C TYR A 34 -36.25 1.65 -1.99
N ASP A 35 -37.36 1.43 -2.64
CA ASP A 35 -38.37 0.51 -2.11
C ASP A 35 -38.07 -0.93 -2.54
N VAL A 36 -37.31 -1.63 -1.72
CA VAL A 36 -36.95 -3.04 -1.93
C VAL A 36 -38.13 -3.99 -1.84
N SER A 37 -39.28 -3.55 -1.26
CA SER A 37 -40.48 -4.38 -1.15
C SER A 37 -41.15 -4.65 -2.50
N LEU A 38 -40.88 -3.84 -3.49
CA LEU A 38 -41.40 -3.95 -4.86
C LEU A 38 -40.56 -4.88 -5.75
N ILE A 39 -39.43 -5.36 -5.27
CA ILE A 39 -38.54 -6.26 -6.02
C ILE A 39 -39.11 -7.68 -5.95
N LYS A 40 -39.42 -8.24 -7.11
CA LYS A 40 -39.77 -9.66 -7.23
C LYS A 40 -38.50 -10.50 -7.26
N THR A 41 -38.54 -11.68 -6.59
CA THR A 41 -37.38 -12.59 -6.49
C THR A 41 -36.10 -11.89 -6.06
N PRO A 42 -36.07 -11.27 -4.87
CA PRO A 42 -34.89 -10.52 -4.43
C PRO A 42 -33.71 -11.43 -4.21
N VAL A 43 -32.55 -11.05 -4.81
CA VAL A 43 -31.27 -11.67 -4.54
C VAL A 43 -30.49 -10.73 -3.64
N ASN A 44 -30.15 -11.21 -2.44
CA ASN A 44 -29.38 -10.47 -1.47
C ASN A 44 -27.92 -10.89 -1.55
N THR A 45 -27.04 -9.93 -1.80
CA THR A 45 -25.60 -10.15 -1.78
C THR A 45 -24.98 -9.26 -0.72
N SER A 46 -24.12 -9.82 0.10
CA SER A 46 -23.34 -9.06 1.08
C SER A 46 -21.88 -9.40 0.99
N SER A 47 -21.04 -8.40 1.16
CA SER A 47 -19.59 -8.58 1.22
C SER A 47 -19.01 -7.84 2.42
N TYR A 48 -17.96 -8.41 2.98
CA TYR A 48 -17.18 -7.83 4.05
C TYR A 48 -15.69 -8.01 3.76
N THR A 49 -14.96 -6.90 3.77
CA THR A 49 -13.52 -6.92 3.59
C THR A 49 -12.86 -6.16 4.73
N LYS A 50 -11.83 -6.76 5.31
CA LYS A 50 -11.03 -6.15 6.37
C LYS A 50 -9.55 -6.28 6.03
N THR A 51 -8.86 -5.15 6.03
CA THR A 51 -7.40 -5.11 5.89
C THR A 51 -6.77 -4.32 7.03
N THR A 52 -5.60 -4.77 7.48
CA THR A 52 -4.85 -4.12 8.54
C THR A 52 -3.40 -3.96 8.09
N MET A 53 -2.84 -2.80 8.35
CA MET A 53 -1.44 -2.49 8.14
C MET A 53 -0.86 -1.91 9.43
N GLN A 54 0.30 -2.39 9.83
CA GLN A 54 1.04 -1.93 11.00
C GLN A 54 2.44 -1.54 10.58
N SER A 55 2.91 -0.40 11.06
CA SER A 55 4.21 0.16 10.67
C SER A 55 4.97 0.61 11.92
N TYR A 56 6.27 0.37 11.89
CA TYR A 56 7.23 0.92 12.83
C TYR A 56 8.31 1.63 12.02
N PHE A 57 8.75 2.79 12.47
CA PHE A 57 9.78 3.53 11.78
C PHE A 57 10.70 4.27 12.74
N GLY A 58 11.95 4.35 12.34
CA GLY A 58 12.96 5.14 13.00
C GLY A 58 13.74 5.99 11.99
N ARG A 59 14.12 7.19 12.39
CA ARG A 59 14.92 8.12 11.58
C ARG A 59 15.94 8.82 12.47
N VAL A 60 17.16 8.89 11.98
CA VAL A 60 18.26 9.65 12.55
C VAL A 60 18.69 10.71 11.55
N ASN A 61 18.78 11.97 11.99
CA ASN A 61 19.43 13.04 11.25
C ASN A 61 20.63 13.49 12.05
N TYR A 62 21.78 13.54 11.40
CA TYR A 62 23.03 13.98 11.98
C TYR A 62 23.66 15.07 11.13
N SER A 63 24.16 16.12 11.80
CA SER A 63 24.88 17.20 11.16
C SER A 63 26.19 17.41 11.91
N TYR A 64 27.30 17.37 11.21
CA TYR A 64 28.60 17.69 11.75
C TYR A 64 29.11 18.99 11.16
N LYS A 65 29.43 19.96 12.03
CA LYS A 65 29.90 21.31 11.68
C LYS A 65 29.04 22.03 10.63
N SER A 66 27.74 21.64 10.51
CA SER A 66 26.84 22.09 9.44
C SER A 66 27.30 21.81 8.01
N LYS A 67 28.45 21.15 7.81
CA LYS A 67 29.04 20.83 6.53
C LYS A 67 28.64 19.42 6.03
N TYR A 68 28.65 18.45 6.94
CA TYR A 68 28.33 17.05 6.63
C TYR A 68 26.98 16.70 7.21
N LEU A 69 26.07 16.32 6.36
CA LEU A 69 24.69 15.99 6.72
C LEU A 69 24.44 14.51 6.41
N LEU A 70 23.89 13.80 7.38
CA LEU A 70 23.49 12.40 7.23
C LEU A 70 22.04 12.26 7.71
N ALA A 71 21.23 11.61 6.90
CA ALA A 71 19.91 11.14 7.29
C ALA A 71 19.83 9.63 7.01
N ALA A 72 19.42 8.86 8.00
CA ALA A 72 19.17 7.43 7.85
C ALA A 72 17.81 7.10 8.42
N SER A 73 17.04 6.25 7.74
CA SER A 73 15.77 5.75 8.26
C SER A 73 15.57 4.28 7.93
N LEU A 74 14.82 3.63 8.81
CA LEU A 74 14.34 2.27 8.60
C LEU A 74 12.84 2.26 8.90
N ARG A 75 12.08 1.65 8.00
CA ARG A 75 10.65 1.40 8.16
C ARG A 75 10.38 -0.09 8.03
N ALA A 76 9.65 -0.63 9.01
CA ALA A 76 9.14 -1.99 9.00
C ALA A 76 7.62 -1.92 8.86
N ASP A 77 7.08 -2.46 7.78
CA ASP A 77 5.64 -2.46 7.48
C ASP A 77 5.12 -3.90 7.42
N GLY A 78 4.04 -4.16 8.16
CA GLY A 78 3.35 -5.44 8.16
C GLY A 78 1.95 -5.29 7.56
N SER A 79 1.61 -6.09 6.55
CA SER A 79 0.31 -6.06 5.89
C SER A 79 -0.43 -7.39 6.03
N SER A 80 -1.73 -7.31 6.36
CA SER A 80 -2.59 -8.49 6.48
C SER A 80 -2.94 -9.14 5.15
N VAL A 81 -2.79 -8.41 4.02
CA VAL A 81 -3.14 -8.90 2.68
C VAL A 81 -2.09 -9.87 2.13
N LEU A 82 -0.86 -9.84 2.67
CA LEU A 82 0.24 -10.68 2.24
C LEU A 82 0.22 -12.07 2.88
N ALA A 83 0.92 -13.01 2.25
CA ALA A 83 0.98 -14.40 2.66
C ALA A 83 1.58 -14.58 4.06
N LYS A 84 1.24 -15.68 4.71
CA LYS A 84 1.83 -16.07 6.00
C LYS A 84 3.36 -16.25 5.82
N GLY A 85 4.13 -15.60 6.69
CA GLY A 85 5.60 -15.59 6.59
C GLY A 85 6.16 -14.43 5.75
N HIS A 86 5.36 -13.78 4.88
CA HIS A 86 5.79 -12.69 4.00
C HIS A 86 5.11 -11.34 4.34
N LYS A 87 4.44 -11.26 5.48
CA LYS A 87 3.67 -10.06 5.87
C LYS A 87 4.51 -8.83 6.13
N TRP A 88 5.75 -9.00 6.60
CA TRP A 88 6.64 -7.91 6.98
C TRP A 88 7.63 -7.58 5.88
N GLY A 89 7.73 -6.29 5.55
CA GLY A 89 8.74 -5.70 4.69
C GLY A 89 9.59 -4.69 5.45
N TYR A 90 10.87 -4.56 5.06
CA TYR A 90 11.83 -3.64 5.66
C TYR A 90 12.36 -2.69 4.58
N PHE A 91 12.23 -1.40 4.83
CA PHE A 91 12.52 -0.36 3.85
C PHE A 91 13.52 0.64 4.43
N PRO A 92 14.83 0.36 4.24
CA PRO A 92 15.89 1.28 4.64
C PRO A 92 16.03 2.45 3.67
N SER A 93 16.50 3.59 4.17
CA SER A 93 16.99 4.68 3.36
C SER A 93 18.12 5.43 4.02
N VAL A 94 19.06 5.93 3.19
CA VAL A 94 20.18 6.73 3.62
C VAL A 94 20.35 7.90 2.66
N ALA A 95 20.58 9.08 3.19
CA ALA A 95 20.92 10.27 2.43
C ALA A 95 22.12 10.97 3.06
N VAL A 96 23.03 11.37 2.24
CA VAL A 96 24.21 12.17 2.63
C VAL A 96 24.24 13.47 1.85
N ALA A 97 24.70 14.52 2.50
CA ALA A 97 24.96 15.78 1.82
C ALA A 97 26.23 16.42 2.39
N TRP A 98 27.01 17.03 1.51
CA TRP A 98 28.22 17.75 1.82
C TRP A 98 28.15 19.16 1.29
N ARG A 99 28.27 20.14 2.18
CA ARG A 99 28.42 21.55 1.83
C ARG A 99 29.89 21.82 1.53
N VAL A 100 30.23 21.76 0.27
CA VAL A 100 31.59 21.95 -0.22
C VAL A 100 32.01 23.42 -0.06
N SER A 101 31.08 24.36 -0.31
CA SER A 101 31.33 25.82 -0.17
C SER A 101 31.79 26.23 1.24
N ASP A 102 31.42 25.47 2.27
CA ASP A 102 31.80 25.78 3.64
C ASP A 102 33.21 25.27 4.01
N GLU A 103 33.89 24.55 3.11
CA GLU A 103 35.24 24.04 3.34
C GLU A 103 36.30 25.11 3.19
N ASN A 104 37.41 24.97 3.95
CA ASN A 104 38.47 25.95 3.97
C ASN A 104 39.17 26.12 2.61
N PHE A 105 39.23 25.06 1.81
CA PHE A 105 39.82 25.12 0.48
C PHE A 105 38.95 25.88 -0.54
N MET A 106 37.69 26.14 -0.24
CA MET A 106 36.76 26.91 -1.08
C MET A 106 36.69 28.39 -0.71
N GLU A 107 37.50 28.84 0.24
CA GLU A 107 37.47 30.21 0.75
C GLU A 107 37.73 31.26 -0.32
N SER A 108 38.59 30.97 -1.30
CA SER A 108 38.92 31.85 -2.43
C SER A 108 37.80 31.96 -3.48
N THR A 109 36.76 31.10 -3.42
CA THR A 109 35.66 31.09 -4.38
C THR A 109 34.41 31.76 -3.85
N ARG A 110 34.37 32.18 -2.58
CA ARG A 110 33.21 32.76 -1.91
C ARG A 110 32.71 34.05 -2.53
N ASP A 111 33.53 34.77 -3.25
CA ASP A 111 33.15 36.02 -3.90
C ASP A 111 32.15 35.83 -5.04
N TRP A 112 32.06 34.63 -5.60
CA TRP A 112 31.19 34.32 -6.72
C TRP A 112 30.37 33.03 -6.56
N LEU A 113 30.78 32.11 -5.68
CA LEU A 113 30.13 30.83 -5.42
C LEU A 113 29.73 30.74 -3.93
N ASP A 114 28.49 31.16 -3.61
CA ASP A 114 28.02 31.18 -2.23
C ASP A 114 27.63 29.82 -1.71
N ASN A 115 27.08 28.97 -2.57
CA ASN A 115 26.62 27.66 -2.18
C ASN A 115 27.04 26.62 -3.18
N LEU A 116 27.75 25.61 -2.70
CA LEU A 116 28.00 24.37 -3.41
C LEU A 116 27.75 23.21 -2.46
N LYS A 117 26.70 22.43 -2.77
CA LYS A 117 26.32 21.27 -1.97
C LYS A 117 26.10 20.04 -2.83
N LEU A 118 26.79 18.98 -2.51
CA LEU A 118 26.63 17.67 -3.13
C LEU A 118 25.67 16.82 -2.30
N ARG A 119 24.80 16.09 -2.97
CA ARG A 119 23.84 15.19 -2.33
C ARG A 119 23.85 13.83 -3.00
N ALA A 120 23.75 12.78 -2.19
CA ALA A 120 23.49 11.43 -2.65
C ALA A 120 22.50 10.76 -1.72
N SER A 121 21.57 10.00 -2.28
CA SER A 121 20.66 9.21 -1.48
C SER A 121 20.35 7.86 -2.13
N TRP A 122 20.10 6.90 -1.29
CA TRP A 122 19.64 5.57 -1.63
C TRP A 122 18.48 5.21 -0.71
N GLY A 123 17.49 4.54 -1.26
CA GLY A 123 16.38 4.06 -0.46
C GLY A 123 15.57 2.99 -1.14
N SER A 124 14.90 2.20 -0.31
CA SER A 124 13.95 1.17 -0.73
C SER A 124 12.56 1.54 -0.24
N THR A 125 11.56 1.33 -1.08
CA THR A 125 10.15 1.49 -0.76
C THR A 125 9.39 0.22 -1.11
N GLY A 126 8.35 -0.09 -0.34
CA GLY A 126 7.50 -1.27 -0.54
C GLY A 126 6.09 -0.90 -0.93
N ASN A 127 5.49 -1.73 -1.76
CA ASN A 127 4.08 -1.69 -2.11
C ASN A 127 3.44 -3.06 -1.83
N ALA A 128 2.36 -3.07 -1.04
CA ALA A 128 1.53 -4.25 -0.79
C ALA A 128 0.17 -4.11 -1.51
N GLY A 129 0.18 -3.59 -2.73
CA GLY A 129 -1.01 -3.23 -3.52
C GLY A 129 -1.77 -4.43 -4.08
N ILE A 130 -1.98 -5.48 -3.30
CA ILE A 130 -2.80 -6.65 -3.66
C ILE A 130 -4.15 -6.60 -2.96
N SER A 131 -5.15 -7.26 -3.57
CA SER A 131 -6.49 -7.37 -2.99
C SER A 131 -6.49 -8.23 -1.73
N ALA A 132 -7.43 -7.94 -0.83
CA ALA A 132 -7.63 -8.78 0.34
C ALA A 132 -7.99 -10.22 -0.07
N TYR A 133 -7.47 -11.18 0.70
CA TYR A 133 -7.71 -12.62 0.53
C TYR A 133 -7.14 -13.26 -0.74
N GLN A 134 -6.39 -12.52 -1.56
CA GLN A 134 -5.79 -13.04 -2.80
C GLN A 134 -4.75 -14.15 -2.56
N THR A 135 -4.24 -14.26 -1.35
CA THR A 135 -3.34 -15.34 -0.93
C THR A 135 -4.04 -16.66 -0.64
N LEU A 136 -5.38 -16.64 -0.53
CA LEU A 136 -6.18 -17.81 -0.16
C LEU A 136 -6.83 -18.44 -1.39
N PRO A 137 -6.90 -19.78 -1.48
CA PRO A 137 -7.72 -20.43 -2.47
C PRO A 137 -9.20 -20.14 -2.15
N MET A 138 -9.96 -19.72 -3.15
CA MET A 138 -11.39 -19.46 -3.01
C MET A 138 -12.18 -20.48 -3.81
N VAL A 139 -13.31 -20.87 -3.23
CA VAL A 139 -14.26 -21.80 -3.85
C VAL A 139 -15.59 -21.07 -3.96
N ASN A 140 -16.17 -21.05 -5.15
CA ASN A 140 -17.51 -20.56 -5.35
C ASN A 140 -18.52 -21.72 -5.25
N ALA A 141 -19.59 -21.48 -4.49
CA ALA A 141 -20.77 -22.32 -4.49
C ALA A 141 -21.81 -21.63 -5.39
N ASP A 142 -21.67 -21.77 -6.69
CA ASP A 142 -22.60 -21.20 -7.64
C ASP A 142 -23.77 -22.18 -7.85
N ASN A 143 -25.01 -21.66 -7.80
CA ASN A 143 -26.22 -22.43 -8.07
C ASN A 143 -26.33 -22.89 -9.53
N GLN A 144 -25.34 -22.57 -10.37
CA GLN A 144 -25.30 -23.03 -11.78
C GLN A 144 -24.43 -24.26 -12.00
N ILE A 145 -23.77 -24.75 -10.96
CA ILE A 145 -22.93 -25.93 -11.05
C ILE A 145 -23.61 -27.06 -10.29
N TYR A 146 -24.01 -28.07 -11.03
CA TYR A 146 -24.71 -29.20 -10.48
C TYR A 146 -23.96 -30.50 -10.75
N TYR A 147 -23.97 -31.38 -9.76
CA TYR A 147 -23.61 -32.78 -9.91
C TYR A 147 -24.85 -33.64 -9.79
N GLU A 148 -24.97 -34.58 -10.67
CA GLU A 148 -26.06 -35.55 -10.66
C GLU A 148 -25.53 -36.85 -10.03
N PHE A 149 -26.16 -37.28 -8.96
CA PHE A 149 -25.88 -38.54 -8.29
C PHE A 149 -27.16 -39.38 -8.27
N GLY A 150 -27.23 -40.32 -9.21
CA GLY A 150 -28.43 -41.15 -9.41
C GLY A 150 -29.63 -40.30 -9.80
N SER A 151 -30.67 -40.24 -8.94
CA SER A 151 -31.86 -39.42 -9.18
C SER A 151 -31.83 -38.05 -8.51
N GLY A 152 -30.71 -37.70 -7.88
CA GLY A 152 -30.57 -36.43 -7.12
C GLY A 152 -29.55 -35.48 -7.75
N VAL A 153 -29.93 -34.19 -7.81
CA VAL A 153 -29.03 -33.10 -8.25
C VAL A 153 -28.56 -32.34 -7.02
N THR A 154 -27.26 -32.14 -6.88
CA THR A 154 -26.67 -31.36 -5.80
C THR A 154 -25.80 -30.23 -6.35
N THR A 155 -25.77 -29.10 -5.65
CA THR A 155 -24.94 -27.94 -6.03
C THR A 155 -23.46 -28.29 -5.89
N GLY A 156 -22.72 -28.08 -6.94
CA GLY A 156 -21.29 -28.26 -6.99
C GLY A 156 -20.52 -27.06 -6.43
N ARG A 157 -19.22 -27.27 -6.23
CA ARG A 157 -18.29 -26.23 -5.82
C ARG A 157 -17.06 -26.32 -6.72
N ILE A 158 -16.63 -25.18 -7.26
CA ILE A 158 -15.41 -25.09 -8.06
C ILE A 158 -14.42 -24.09 -7.45
N PRO A 159 -13.13 -24.38 -7.53
CA PRO A 159 -12.10 -23.37 -7.22
C PRO A 159 -12.21 -22.22 -8.23
N THR A 160 -12.36 -20.99 -7.73
CA THR A 160 -12.40 -19.77 -8.55
C THR A 160 -11.08 -19.03 -8.53
N THR A 161 -10.30 -19.23 -7.48
CA THR A 161 -8.99 -18.59 -7.33
C THR A 161 -8.03 -19.61 -6.74
N LEU A 162 -6.88 -19.77 -7.38
CA LEU A 162 -5.75 -20.48 -6.79
C LEU A 162 -5.04 -19.50 -5.87
N GLY A 163 -4.97 -19.81 -4.58
CA GLY A 163 -4.22 -19.00 -3.63
C GLY A 163 -2.73 -18.98 -3.98
N ASN A 164 -2.08 -17.85 -3.75
CA ASN A 164 -0.63 -17.75 -3.90
C ASN A 164 0.01 -17.48 -2.53
N GLU A 165 0.61 -18.51 -1.95
CA GLU A 165 1.24 -18.45 -0.63
C GLU A 165 2.60 -17.71 -0.65
N ASN A 166 3.10 -17.34 -1.82
CA ASN A 166 4.37 -16.63 -1.98
C ASN A 166 4.20 -15.12 -2.22
N LEU A 167 2.97 -14.59 -2.15
CA LEU A 167 2.74 -13.16 -2.31
C LEU A 167 3.44 -12.36 -1.20
N THR A 168 4.37 -11.52 -1.61
CA THR A 168 5.21 -10.67 -0.77
C THR A 168 5.16 -9.22 -1.23
N TRP A 169 5.88 -8.35 -0.53
CA TRP A 169 6.06 -6.95 -0.89
C TRP A 169 6.73 -6.80 -2.26
N GLU A 170 6.15 -5.96 -3.10
CA GLU A 170 6.85 -5.39 -4.23
C GLU A 170 7.82 -4.33 -3.71
N THR A 171 9.10 -4.40 -4.10
CA THR A 171 10.14 -3.52 -3.59
C THR A 171 10.75 -2.72 -4.72
N THR A 172 10.77 -1.40 -4.58
CA THR A 172 11.43 -0.48 -5.49
C THR A 172 12.63 0.14 -4.81
N THR A 173 13.80 0.06 -5.45
CA THR A 173 15.03 0.69 -4.98
C THR A 173 15.37 1.89 -5.86
N SER A 174 15.69 3.01 -5.24
CA SER A 174 16.01 4.28 -5.91
C SER A 174 17.35 4.83 -5.46
N TYR A 175 18.08 5.43 -6.40
CA TYR A 175 19.33 6.16 -6.19
C TYR A 175 19.14 7.57 -6.72
N ASN A 176 19.53 8.57 -5.96
CA ASN A 176 19.47 9.96 -6.37
C ASN A 176 20.79 10.64 -6.09
N PHE A 177 21.25 11.45 -7.06
CA PHE A 177 22.40 12.32 -6.94
C PHE A 177 21.98 13.75 -7.29
N GLY A 178 22.49 14.72 -6.56
CA GLY A 178 22.16 16.12 -6.79
C GLY A 178 23.30 17.05 -6.44
N VAL A 179 23.33 18.17 -7.13
CA VAL A 179 24.23 19.29 -6.87
C VAL A 179 23.38 20.54 -6.73
N ASP A 180 23.53 21.23 -5.62
CA ASP A 180 22.94 22.54 -5.39
C ASP A 180 24.06 23.56 -5.49
N PHE A 181 23.89 24.61 -6.29
CA PHE A 181 24.84 25.69 -6.42
C PHE A 181 24.12 27.05 -6.44
N GLY A 182 24.77 28.05 -5.90
CA GLY A 182 24.31 29.44 -5.89
C GLY A 182 25.47 30.37 -6.20
N PHE A 183 25.21 31.36 -7.04
CA PHE A 183 26.18 32.37 -7.46
C PHE A 183 25.66 33.76 -7.01
N TRP A 184 26.58 34.63 -6.58
CA TRP A 184 26.32 36.04 -6.28
C TRP A 184 25.09 36.29 -5.40
N GLY A 185 25.10 35.82 -4.16
CA GLY A 185 24.07 36.08 -3.15
C GLY A 185 24.45 37.20 -2.18
#